data_5606e36c8a42991b738d7a505a21fa08
#
_entry.id   5606e36c8a42991b738d7a505a21fa08
#
_cell.length_a   1.000
_cell.length_b   1.000
_cell.length_c   1.000
_cell.angle_alpha   90.00
_cell.angle_beta   90.00
_cell.angle_gamma   90.00
#
_symmetry.space_group_name_H-M   'P 1'
#
loop_
_entity.id
_entity.type
_entity.pdbx_description
1 polymer ?
#
loop_
_entity_poly.entity_id
_entity_poly.type
_entity_poly.pdbx_seq_one_letter_code
_entity_poly.pdbx_strand_id
1 'polypeptide(L)'
;WFYVTVEVNSTTSATIYNVPVTIVNEDVLTSRGLMIAPSSELAVDLKVYGNRNAISRIKSDKDSITVSVDVADVQSAGEKEFQCKVTVPYTATGGSVAVQDQESYTVQLLIERMMNKQVEVRGNFTGTVAEGFRVGDFIITPSTVEIKGPEELIKNVDHAQVTVSRQDLSETY
;
A
#
# COMPACT_ATOMS: atom_id res chain seq x y z
N TRP A 1 22.46 -47.05 32.40
CA TRP A 1 22.65 -45.93 31.47
C TRP A 1 21.32 -45.61 30.82
N PHE A 2 20.71 -44.51 31.26
CA PHE A 2 19.54 -43.96 30.62
C PHE A 2 19.99 -43.01 29.48
N TYR A 3 19.66 -43.32 28.25
CA TYR A 3 19.75 -42.37 27.14
C TYR A 3 18.49 -41.52 27.16
N VAL A 4 18.62 -40.27 27.54
CA VAL A 4 17.57 -39.27 27.30
C VAL A 4 17.74 -38.78 25.86
N THR A 5 16.91 -39.31 24.97
CA THR A 5 16.78 -38.74 23.62
C THR A 5 15.91 -37.50 23.74
N VAL A 6 16.54 -36.34 23.81
CA VAL A 6 15.82 -35.09 23.70
C VAL A 6 15.44 -34.92 22.21
N GLU A 7 14.18 -35.14 21.90
CA GLU A 7 13.67 -34.74 20.57
C GLU A 7 13.72 -33.23 20.45
N VAL A 8 14.81 -32.72 19.85
CA VAL A 8 15.02 -31.27 19.62
C VAL A 8 14.19 -30.74 18.44
N ASN A 9 13.40 -31.59 17.79
CA ASN A 9 12.61 -31.28 16.59
C ASN A 9 11.09 -31.19 16.88
N SER A 10 10.69 -30.49 17.92
CA SER A 10 9.27 -30.17 18.09
C SER A 10 8.83 -29.19 17.02
N THR A 11 8.09 -29.68 16.02
CA THR A 11 7.36 -28.85 15.09
C THR A 11 6.31 -28.05 15.86
N THR A 12 6.31 -26.76 15.71
CA THR A 12 5.31 -25.85 16.29
C THR A 12 4.63 -25.05 15.18
N SER A 13 3.45 -24.56 15.47
CA SER A 13 2.71 -23.69 14.56
C SER A 13 2.57 -22.28 15.13
N ALA A 14 2.46 -21.28 14.28
CA ALA A 14 2.21 -19.92 14.66
C ALA A 14 1.43 -19.17 13.60
N THR A 15 0.70 -18.14 14.00
CA THR A 15 0.10 -17.19 13.08
C THR A 15 0.97 -15.92 13.02
N ILE A 16 1.28 -15.49 11.81
CA ILE A 16 1.94 -14.22 11.53
C ILE A 16 0.85 -13.28 11.01
N TYR A 17 0.55 -12.26 11.79
CA TYR A 17 -0.53 -11.34 11.49
C TYR A 17 -0.07 -10.17 10.62
N ASN A 18 -0.98 -9.72 9.75
CA ASN A 18 -0.83 -8.50 8.97
C ASN A 18 0.45 -8.49 8.11
N VAL A 19 0.67 -9.57 7.37
CA VAL A 19 1.79 -9.66 6.42
C VAL A 19 1.41 -8.87 5.17
N PRO A 20 2.21 -7.87 4.75
CA PRO A 20 1.88 -7.03 3.60
C PRO A 20 1.91 -7.84 2.31
N VAL A 21 0.94 -7.55 1.44
CA VAL A 21 0.84 -8.14 0.10
C VAL A 21 1.44 -7.18 -0.92
N THR A 22 2.41 -7.66 -1.68
CA THR A 22 3.04 -6.93 -2.78
C THR A 22 2.31 -7.22 -4.08
N ILE A 23 1.97 -6.17 -4.81
CA ILE A 23 1.35 -6.32 -6.13
C ILE A 23 2.45 -6.45 -7.18
N VAL A 24 2.31 -7.44 -8.05
CA VAL A 24 3.21 -7.69 -9.20
C VAL A 24 2.46 -7.35 -10.49
N ASN A 25 3.17 -6.76 -11.45
CA ASN A 25 2.64 -6.33 -12.76
C ASN A 25 1.56 -5.22 -12.67
N GLU A 26 1.67 -4.33 -11.69
CA GLU A 26 0.76 -3.17 -11.56
C GLU A 26 0.86 -2.21 -12.76
N ASP A 27 2.02 -2.14 -13.42
CA ASP A 27 2.25 -1.39 -14.65
C ASP A 27 1.32 -1.86 -15.80
N VAL A 28 0.98 -3.15 -15.84
CA VAL A 28 0.03 -3.70 -16.82
C VAL A 28 -1.37 -3.16 -16.58
N LEU A 29 -1.81 -3.02 -15.32
CA LEU A 29 -3.08 -2.37 -14.97
C LEU A 29 -3.09 -0.93 -15.46
N THR A 30 -2.04 -0.18 -15.12
CA THR A 30 -1.91 1.24 -15.47
C THR A 30 -1.94 1.43 -16.99
N SER A 31 -1.28 0.55 -17.76
CA SER A 31 -1.31 0.60 -19.23
C SER A 31 -2.70 0.37 -19.83
N ARG A 32 -3.56 -0.32 -19.09
CA ARG A 32 -4.98 -0.58 -19.46
C ARG A 32 -5.95 0.48 -18.92
N GLY A 33 -5.43 1.54 -18.29
CA GLY A 33 -6.27 2.57 -17.64
C GLY A 33 -7.01 2.06 -16.41
N LEU A 34 -6.41 1.10 -15.70
CA LEU A 34 -6.94 0.51 -14.48
C LEU A 34 -5.99 0.77 -13.32
N MET A 35 -6.51 0.74 -12.11
CA MET A 35 -5.74 0.86 -10.88
C MET A 35 -6.39 0.06 -9.74
N ILE A 36 -5.62 -0.26 -8.74
CA ILE A 36 -6.15 -0.84 -7.49
C ILE A 36 -6.68 0.30 -6.63
N ALA A 37 -7.90 0.16 -6.15
CA ALA A 37 -8.50 1.15 -5.27
C ALA A 37 -7.67 1.29 -3.97
N PRO A 38 -7.44 2.53 -3.49
CA PRO A 38 -6.71 2.76 -2.23
C PRO A 38 -7.37 2.13 -0.99
N SER A 39 -8.65 1.79 -1.09
CA SER A 39 -9.41 1.10 -0.05
C SER A 39 -9.17 -0.40 0.02
N SER A 40 -8.44 -0.99 -0.95
CA SER A 40 -8.14 -2.42 -0.95
C SER A 40 -7.21 -2.79 0.19
N GLU A 41 -7.56 -3.85 0.92
CA GLU A 41 -6.73 -4.36 2.00
C GLU A 41 -5.59 -5.21 1.43
N LEU A 42 -4.36 -4.76 1.63
CA LEU A 42 -3.15 -5.39 1.13
C LEU A 42 -2.37 -6.08 2.25
N ALA A 43 -3.04 -6.90 3.04
CA ALA A 43 -2.42 -7.68 4.10
C ALA A 43 -3.15 -9.02 4.29
N VAL A 44 -2.41 -10.04 4.71
CA VAL A 44 -2.95 -11.37 5.03
C VAL A 44 -2.35 -11.91 6.33
N ASP A 45 -3.12 -12.75 7.02
CA ASP A 45 -2.65 -13.50 8.17
C ASP A 45 -2.21 -14.89 7.73
N LEU A 46 -0.96 -15.23 7.98
CA LEU A 46 -0.36 -16.50 7.57
C LEU A 46 -0.20 -17.48 8.75
N LYS A 47 -0.64 -18.71 8.56
CA LYS A 47 -0.32 -19.81 9.46
C LYS A 47 0.93 -20.53 8.97
N VAL A 48 1.94 -20.56 9.82
CA VAL A 48 3.23 -21.20 9.53
C VAL A 48 3.51 -22.30 10.54
N TYR A 49 4.21 -23.33 10.11
CA TYR A 49 4.66 -24.41 10.99
C TYR A 49 6.12 -24.75 10.70
N GLY A 50 6.82 -25.20 11.70
CA GLY A 50 8.24 -25.53 11.59
C GLY A 50 8.94 -25.62 12.94
N ASN A 51 10.27 -25.59 12.91
CA ASN A 51 11.07 -25.56 14.12
C ASN A 51 10.83 -24.26 14.91
N ARG A 52 10.77 -24.36 16.25
CA ARG A 52 10.51 -23.23 17.16
C ARG A 52 11.47 -22.05 16.91
N ASN A 53 12.76 -22.31 16.70
CA ASN A 53 13.75 -21.27 16.47
C ASN A 53 13.54 -20.56 15.13
N ALA A 54 13.19 -21.32 14.08
CA ALA A 54 12.87 -20.77 12.78
C ALA A 54 11.62 -19.89 12.81
N ILE A 55 10.56 -20.33 13.50
CA ILE A 55 9.34 -19.56 13.71
C ILE A 55 9.60 -18.29 14.52
N SER A 56 10.42 -18.36 15.57
CA SER A 56 10.78 -17.18 16.37
C SER A 56 11.51 -16.12 15.54
N ARG A 57 12.39 -16.54 14.63
CA ARG A 57 13.09 -15.62 13.72
C ARG A 57 12.13 -14.92 12.76
N ILE A 58 11.22 -15.67 12.14
CA ILE A 58 10.21 -15.10 11.23
C ILE A 58 9.28 -14.13 11.97
N LYS A 59 8.90 -14.41 13.21
CA LYS A 59 8.14 -13.47 14.03
C LYS A 59 8.87 -12.16 14.31
N SER A 60 10.20 -12.23 14.45
CA SER A 60 11.04 -11.06 14.70
C SER A 60 11.34 -10.28 13.42
N ASP A 61 11.35 -10.96 12.28
CA ASP A 61 11.65 -10.40 10.96
C ASP A 61 10.54 -10.79 9.97
N LYS A 62 9.43 -10.08 10.06
CA LYS A 62 8.26 -10.30 9.18
C LYS A 62 8.55 -9.96 7.72
N ASP A 63 9.49 -9.05 7.48
CA ASP A 63 9.87 -8.60 6.13
C ASP A 63 10.60 -9.72 5.35
N SER A 64 11.03 -10.77 6.04
CA SER A 64 11.58 -11.98 5.41
C SER A 64 10.54 -12.82 4.66
N ILE A 65 9.25 -12.68 4.98
CA ILE A 65 8.15 -13.35 4.27
C ILE A 65 7.68 -12.45 3.14
N THR A 66 7.66 -12.98 1.94
CA THR A 66 7.10 -12.27 0.78
C THR A 66 5.76 -12.88 0.40
N VAL A 67 4.73 -12.05 0.40
CA VAL A 67 3.42 -12.38 -0.16
C VAL A 67 3.20 -11.52 -1.38
N SER A 68 2.88 -12.12 -2.50
CA SER A 68 2.66 -11.38 -3.74
C SER A 68 1.40 -11.85 -4.47
N VAL A 69 0.81 -10.93 -5.21
CA VAL A 69 -0.35 -11.15 -6.07
C VAL A 69 -0.02 -10.62 -7.46
N ASP A 70 -0.28 -11.41 -8.48
CA ASP A 70 -0.08 -11.02 -9.86
C ASP A 70 -1.41 -10.51 -10.45
N VAL A 71 -1.39 -9.31 -11.00
CA VAL A 71 -2.56 -8.65 -11.60
C VAL A 71 -2.47 -8.54 -13.12
N ALA A 72 -1.51 -9.22 -13.75
CA ALA A 72 -1.27 -9.15 -15.21
C ALA A 72 -2.50 -9.53 -16.04
N ASP A 73 -3.33 -10.46 -15.57
CA ASP A 73 -4.49 -10.97 -16.31
C ASP A 73 -5.75 -10.11 -16.17
N VAL A 74 -5.70 -9.05 -15.37
CA VAL A 74 -6.86 -8.18 -15.13
C VAL A 74 -7.15 -7.31 -16.36
N GLN A 75 -8.36 -7.43 -16.90
CA GLN A 75 -8.79 -6.71 -18.11
C GLN A 75 -9.94 -5.72 -17.85
N SER A 76 -10.58 -5.78 -16.69
CA SER A 76 -11.76 -4.96 -16.38
C SER A 76 -11.80 -4.54 -14.92
N ALA A 77 -12.45 -3.41 -14.67
CA ALA A 77 -12.75 -2.94 -13.33
C ALA A 77 -13.77 -3.85 -12.61
N GLY A 78 -13.80 -3.75 -11.28
CA GLY A 78 -14.68 -4.50 -10.39
C GLY A 78 -13.91 -5.19 -9.28
N GLU A 79 -14.62 -5.76 -8.33
CA GLU A 79 -14.04 -6.60 -7.28
C GLU A 79 -13.55 -7.92 -7.90
N LYS A 80 -12.33 -8.30 -7.52
CA LYS A 80 -11.69 -9.53 -7.98
C LYS A 80 -10.93 -10.18 -6.85
N GLU A 81 -11.02 -11.50 -6.81
CA GLU A 81 -10.26 -12.33 -5.87
C GLU A 81 -8.98 -12.85 -6.54
N PHE A 82 -7.88 -12.73 -5.81
CA PHE A 82 -6.56 -13.17 -6.28
C PHE A 82 -5.93 -14.12 -5.29
N GLN A 83 -5.32 -15.16 -5.82
CA GLN A 83 -4.54 -16.10 -5.02
C GLN A 83 -3.18 -15.48 -4.68
N CYS A 84 -2.81 -15.56 -3.40
CA CYS A 84 -1.52 -15.08 -2.92
C CYS A 84 -0.43 -16.12 -3.16
N LYS A 85 0.70 -15.67 -3.69
CA LYS A 85 1.93 -16.46 -3.72
C LYS A 85 2.76 -16.12 -2.50
N VAL A 86 2.90 -17.08 -1.58
CA VAL A 86 3.68 -16.90 -0.36
C VAL A 86 5.06 -17.52 -0.53
N THR A 87 6.10 -16.77 -0.24
CA THR A 87 7.48 -17.23 -0.21
C THR A 87 8.06 -17.02 1.18
N VAL A 88 8.51 -18.09 1.79
CA VAL A 88 9.14 -18.10 3.12
C VAL A 88 10.64 -18.31 2.94
N PRO A 89 11.51 -17.57 3.64
CA PRO A 89 12.94 -17.74 3.51
C PRO A 89 13.38 -19.12 4.02
N TYR A 90 14.24 -19.76 3.25
CA TYR A 90 14.90 -20.99 3.69
C TYR A 90 15.99 -20.63 4.71
N THR A 91 15.85 -21.11 5.94
CA THR A 91 16.89 -20.94 6.95
C THR A 91 17.84 -22.14 6.94
N ALA A 92 19.02 -21.97 6.35
CA ALA A 92 20.04 -23.02 6.22
C ALA A 92 20.55 -23.59 7.55
N THR A 93 20.32 -22.94 8.68
CA THR A 93 20.87 -23.28 10.00
C THR A 93 19.84 -23.54 11.08
N GLY A 94 18.58 -23.75 10.78
CA GLY A 94 17.58 -23.88 11.86
C GLY A 94 16.32 -24.64 11.49
N GLY A 95 16.27 -25.30 10.37
CA GLY A 95 15.11 -26.01 9.88
C GLY A 95 14.21 -25.13 8.99
N SER A 96 13.40 -25.79 8.19
CA SER A 96 12.45 -25.14 7.29
C SER A 96 11.21 -24.68 8.03
N VAL A 97 10.65 -23.55 7.62
CA VAL A 97 9.29 -23.14 7.92
C VAL A 97 8.45 -23.37 6.68
N ALA A 98 7.28 -23.92 6.85
CA ALA A 98 6.32 -24.11 5.78
C ALA A 98 5.04 -23.32 6.09
N VAL A 99 4.35 -22.90 5.05
CA VAL A 99 3.05 -22.25 5.16
C VAL A 99 1.96 -23.32 5.12
N GLN A 100 1.04 -23.24 6.06
CA GLN A 100 -0.11 -24.14 6.09
C GLN A 100 -1.10 -23.70 5.02
N ASP A 101 -1.63 -24.67 4.25
CA ASP A 101 -2.68 -24.43 3.23
C ASP A 101 -2.37 -23.24 2.30
N GLN A 102 -1.18 -23.23 1.72
CA GLN A 102 -0.68 -22.12 0.89
C GLN A 102 -1.66 -21.69 -0.21
N GLU A 103 -2.44 -22.60 -0.75
CA GLU A 103 -3.42 -22.33 -1.80
C GLU A 103 -4.70 -21.65 -1.30
N SER A 104 -4.89 -21.54 0.03
CA SER A 104 -6.09 -20.95 0.63
C SER A 104 -6.00 -19.44 0.85
N TYR A 105 -4.81 -18.84 0.67
CA TYR A 105 -4.63 -17.41 0.91
C TYR A 105 -5.03 -16.63 -0.33
N THR A 106 -6.09 -15.87 -0.21
CA THR A 106 -6.60 -14.97 -1.24
C THR A 106 -6.75 -13.56 -0.70
N VAL A 107 -6.71 -12.58 -1.58
CA VAL A 107 -7.07 -11.20 -1.29
C VAL A 107 -8.12 -10.73 -2.28
N GLN A 108 -9.03 -9.90 -1.81
CA GLN A 108 -9.99 -9.22 -2.65
C GLN A 108 -9.49 -7.82 -2.95
N LEU A 109 -9.34 -7.53 -4.24
CA LEU A 109 -8.92 -6.22 -4.70
C LEU A 109 -10.06 -5.58 -5.49
N LEU A 110 -10.34 -4.34 -5.18
CA LEU A 110 -11.21 -3.51 -5.99
C LEU A 110 -10.38 -2.85 -7.09
N ILE A 111 -10.66 -3.22 -8.33
CA ILE A 111 -10.02 -2.62 -9.51
C ILE A 111 -10.92 -1.51 -10.03
N GLU A 112 -10.39 -0.32 -10.16
CA GLU A 112 -11.10 0.86 -10.62
C GLU A 112 -10.53 1.37 -11.94
N ARG A 113 -11.35 2.11 -12.67
CA ARG A 113 -10.89 2.85 -13.85
C ARG A 113 -10.12 4.08 -13.40
N MET A 114 -9.00 4.30 -14.05
CA MET A 114 -8.15 5.44 -13.83
C MET A 114 -8.54 6.57 -14.79
N MET A 115 -8.60 7.78 -14.27
CA MET A 115 -8.85 9.00 -15.04
C MET A 115 -7.78 10.03 -14.78
N ASN A 116 -7.40 10.74 -15.83
CA ASN A 116 -6.56 11.95 -15.74
C ASN A 116 -7.44 13.16 -16.03
N LYS A 117 -7.27 14.23 -15.27
CA LYS A 117 -7.99 15.48 -15.44
C LYS A 117 -7.06 16.67 -15.18
N GLN A 118 -7.09 17.65 -16.04
CA GLN A 118 -6.46 18.95 -15.77
C GLN A 118 -7.43 19.80 -14.95
N VAL A 119 -6.92 20.37 -13.87
CA VAL A 119 -7.67 21.25 -12.97
C VAL A 119 -6.90 22.55 -12.75
N GLU A 120 -7.64 23.64 -12.53
CA GLU A 120 -7.05 24.92 -12.16
C GLU A 120 -6.44 24.87 -10.76
N VAL A 121 -5.34 25.58 -10.58
CA VAL A 121 -4.75 25.81 -9.26
C VAL A 121 -5.23 27.14 -8.72
N ARG A 122 -5.88 27.12 -7.55
CA ARG A 122 -6.39 28.30 -6.85
C ARG A 122 -5.59 28.59 -5.61
N GLY A 123 -5.24 29.85 -5.39
CA GLY A 123 -4.59 30.30 -4.18
C GLY A 123 -5.61 30.61 -3.09
N ASN A 124 -5.26 30.24 -1.87
CA ASN A 124 -5.98 30.65 -0.67
C ASN A 124 -5.01 31.21 0.36
N PHE A 125 -5.38 32.31 0.99
CA PHE A 125 -4.59 32.89 2.08
C PHE A 125 -5.26 32.58 3.42
N THR A 126 -4.44 32.12 4.37
CA THR A 126 -4.89 31.90 5.73
C THR A 126 -3.93 32.66 6.66
N GLY A 127 -4.44 33.63 7.42
CA GLY A 127 -3.63 34.40 8.34
C GLY A 127 -4.12 35.81 8.53
N THR A 128 -3.22 36.65 9.02
CA THR A 128 -3.47 38.08 9.28
C THR A 128 -2.59 38.95 8.40
N VAL A 129 -3.09 40.10 8.00
CA VAL A 129 -2.33 41.17 7.36
C VAL A 129 -2.22 42.35 8.31
N ALA A 130 -1.11 43.08 8.23
CA ALA A 130 -0.94 44.29 9.03
C ALA A 130 -1.96 45.37 8.65
N GLU A 131 -2.19 46.32 9.53
CA GLU A 131 -3.11 47.43 9.30
C GLU A 131 -2.68 48.24 8.05
N GLY A 132 -3.62 48.50 7.15
CA GLY A 132 -3.36 49.18 5.86
C GLY A 132 -2.94 48.26 4.73
N PHE A 133 -2.76 46.97 4.95
CA PHE A 133 -2.45 46.00 3.90
C PHE A 133 -3.66 45.13 3.58
N ARG A 134 -3.67 44.56 2.38
CA ARG A 134 -4.68 43.59 1.92
C ARG A 134 -4.01 42.47 1.13
N VAL A 135 -4.61 41.30 1.12
CA VAL A 135 -4.20 40.23 0.23
C VAL A 135 -4.62 40.58 -1.20
N GLY A 136 -3.67 40.57 -2.13
CA GLY A 136 -3.93 40.77 -3.56
C GLY A 136 -4.27 39.42 -4.23
N ASP A 137 -4.35 39.50 -5.58
CA ASP A 137 -4.59 38.30 -6.38
C ASP A 137 -3.37 37.40 -6.40
N PHE A 138 -3.61 36.08 -6.40
CA PHE A 138 -2.55 35.09 -6.50
C PHE A 138 -2.09 34.94 -7.95
N ILE A 139 -0.78 35.04 -8.17
CA ILE A 139 -0.14 34.61 -9.40
C ILE A 139 0.45 33.24 -9.17
N ILE A 140 -0.16 32.23 -9.78
CA ILE A 140 0.22 30.82 -9.58
C ILE A 140 0.80 30.27 -10.88
N THR A 141 1.98 29.68 -10.78
CA THR A 141 2.66 29.03 -11.90
C THR A 141 3.10 27.63 -11.51
N PRO A 142 2.66 26.58 -12.20
CA PRO A 142 1.65 26.57 -13.28
C PRO A 142 0.23 26.86 -12.78
N SER A 143 -0.61 27.44 -13.63
CA SER A 143 -2.02 27.74 -13.31
C SER A 143 -2.94 26.52 -13.38
N THR A 144 -2.47 25.42 -13.97
CA THR A 144 -3.18 24.14 -14.08
C THR A 144 -2.25 23.00 -13.71
N VAL A 145 -2.80 21.95 -13.13
CA VAL A 145 -2.10 20.68 -12.82
C VAL A 145 -2.91 19.51 -13.33
N GLU A 146 -2.22 18.45 -13.75
CA GLU A 146 -2.86 17.19 -14.06
C GLU A 146 -2.99 16.35 -12.79
N ILE A 147 -4.21 15.92 -12.51
CA ILE A 147 -4.51 14.99 -11.42
C ILE A 147 -4.88 13.62 -11.99
N LYS A 148 -4.52 12.56 -11.29
CA LYS A 148 -4.72 11.18 -11.69
C LYS A 148 -5.24 10.36 -10.53
N GLY A 149 -6.22 9.51 -10.80
CA GLY A 149 -6.79 8.65 -9.76
C GLY A 149 -8.05 7.93 -10.23
N PRO A 150 -8.79 7.32 -9.29
CA PRO A 150 -10.06 6.67 -9.59
C PRO A 150 -11.04 7.60 -10.30
N GLU A 151 -11.64 7.13 -11.37
CA GLU A 151 -12.56 7.93 -12.22
C GLU A 151 -13.67 8.59 -11.40
N GLU A 152 -14.27 7.86 -10.46
CA GLU A 152 -15.38 8.36 -9.65
C GLU A 152 -14.98 9.50 -8.71
N LEU A 153 -13.75 9.52 -8.23
CA LEU A 153 -13.22 10.59 -7.40
C LEU A 153 -12.78 11.78 -8.25
N ILE A 154 -12.05 11.53 -9.32
CA ILE A 154 -11.48 12.57 -10.19
C ILE A 154 -12.55 13.40 -10.91
N LYS A 155 -13.67 12.79 -11.28
CA LYS A 155 -14.81 13.51 -11.88
C LYS A 155 -15.27 14.69 -11.03
N ASN A 156 -15.27 14.54 -9.71
CA ASN A 156 -15.81 15.50 -8.75
C ASN A 156 -14.80 16.55 -8.28
N VAL A 157 -13.54 16.48 -8.74
CA VAL A 157 -12.52 17.48 -8.39
C VAL A 157 -12.64 18.66 -9.33
N ASP A 158 -12.94 19.85 -8.80
CA ASP A 158 -13.07 21.08 -9.58
C ASP A 158 -11.74 21.83 -9.72
N HIS A 159 -10.94 21.87 -8.66
CA HIS A 159 -9.69 22.60 -8.63
C HIS A 159 -8.71 22.03 -7.61
N ALA A 160 -7.44 22.35 -7.76
CA ALA A 160 -6.41 22.16 -6.75
C ALA A 160 -6.24 23.45 -5.95
N GLN A 161 -6.04 23.35 -4.65
CA GLN A 161 -5.86 24.51 -3.78
C GLN A 161 -4.46 24.57 -3.19
N VAL A 162 -3.83 25.72 -3.31
CA VAL A 162 -2.59 26.05 -2.61
C VAL A 162 -2.90 27.04 -1.51
N THR A 163 -2.58 26.70 -0.27
CA THR A 163 -2.81 27.59 0.88
C THR A 163 -1.49 28.21 1.31
N VAL A 164 -1.44 29.53 1.35
CA VAL A 164 -0.33 30.30 1.92
C VAL A 164 -0.75 30.75 3.31
N SER A 165 0.00 30.34 4.32
CA SER A 165 -0.22 30.75 5.73
C SER A 165 0.84 31.74 6.15
N ARG A 166 0.45 32.96 6.57
CA ARG A 166 1.33 33.98 7.12
C ARG A 166 0.61 34.75 8.23
N GLN A 167 1.40 35.26 9.18
CA GLN A 167 0.90 36.17 10.20
C GLN A 167 1.58 37.53 10.02
N ASP A 168 0.81 38.63 10.21
CA ASP A 168 1.29 40.02 10.11
C ASP A 168 2.01 40.35 8.81
N LEU A 169 1.43 39.94 7.68
CA LEU A 169 1.98 40.21 6.37
C LEU A 169 2.00 41.73 6.12
N SER A 170 3.20 42.31 6.01
CA SER A 170 3.45 43.75 5.82
C SER A 170 4.25 44.07 4.54
N GLU A 171 4.56 43.08 3.73
CA GLU A 171 5.36 43.22 2.52
C GLU A 171 4.72 42.48 1.32
N THR A 172 5.06 42.92 0.12
CA THR A 172 4.68 42.21 -1.11
C THR A 172 5.71 41.15 -1.44
N TYR A 173 5.25 39.93 -1.72
CA TYR A 173 6.08 38.80 -2.10
C TYR A 173 5.76 38.38 -3.53
#